data_b2258234111c52137c79e1aca17f822f
#
_entry.id   b2258234111c52137c79e1aca17f822f
#
_cell.length_a   1.000
_cell.length_b   1.000
_cell.length_c   1.000
_cell.angle_alpha   90.00
_cell.angle_beta   90.00
_cell.angle_gamma   90.00
#
_symmetry.space_group_name_H-M   'P 1'
#
loop_
_entity.id
_entity.type
_entity.pdbx_description
1 polymer ?
#
loop_
_entity_poly.entity_id
_entity_poly.type
_entity_poly.pdbx_seq_one_letter_code
_entity_poly.pdbx_strand_id
1 'polypeptide(L)'
;MSNVTAIVEAQATGLPATMDNAPAVVLAEAQKAAAALKDVIARKPKPVLINGEQYLEFEDWLTVGRFYGVTVGSEGEPEFVELAGVKGFKATAIAIRNGQTISRATAYCMSDEDRWTQAPTYQICSMAQTRANAKALRNVLSWVAVLAGYKPTPAEEMDGVDGHGAARTAATVPACQKCKTAKKVMPSKYAKGGVRPWYCLTCKATWGNAEEPPSEQQANDEPWEPEDEAGARG
;
A
#
# COMPACT_ATOMS: atom_id res chain seq x y z
N MET A 1 11.56 59.59 16.96
CA MET A 1 12.58 58.55 16.89
C MET A 1 11.96 57.32 17.58
N SER A 2 11.34 56.48 16.79
CA SER A 2 10.43 55.45 17.28
C SER A 2 11.14 54.12 17.33
N ASN A 3 10.99 53.41 18.42
CA ASN A 3 11.57 52.12 18.73
C ASN A 3 11.19 51.03 17.72
N VAL A 4 12.17 50.49 17.05
CA VAL A 4 12.10 49.32 16.18
C VAL A 4 12.91 48.16 16.79
N THR A 5 12.87 48.00 18.11
CA THR A 5 13.73 46.99 18.76
C THR A 5 12.96 45.89 19.53
N ALA A 6 11.69 45.66 19.21
CA ALA A 6 10.88 44.73 20.01
C ALA A 6 10.27 43.53 19.21
N ILE A 7 10.82 43.13 18.09
CA ILE A 7 10.23 42.02 17.29
C ILE A 7 11.21 40.86 17.02
N VAL A 8 12.32 40.74 17.70
CA VAL A 8 13.29 39.65 17.44
C VAL A 8 13.45 38.70 18.64
N GLU A 9 12.58 38.68 19.59
CA GLU A 9 12.75 37.84 20.79
C GLU A 9 11.65 36.75 20.96
N ALA A 10 11.19 36.14 19.92
CA ALA A 10 10.24 35.04 20.04
C ALA A 10 10.50 33.90 19.07
N GLN A 11 11.73 33.51 18.91
CA GLN A 11 12.02 32.24 18.24
C GLN A 11 13.27 31.56 18.81
N ALA A 12 13.27 31.36 20.11
CA ALA A 12 13.98 30.22 20.65
C ALA A 12 13.17 28.99 20.21
N THR A 13 13.54 28.44 19.10
CA THR A 13 13.05 27.17 18.59
C THR A 13 13.36 26.09 19.61
N GLY A 14 12.47 25.89 20.56
CA GLY A 14 12.40 24.63 21.26
C GLY A 14 12.21 23.55 20.19
N LEU A 15 13.09 22.58 20.14
CA LEU A 15 12.74 21.26 19.61
C LEU A 15 11.33 20.95 20.08
N PRO A 16 10.45 20.34 19.24
CA PRO A 16 9.07 20.08 19.63
C PRO A 16 9.11 19.41 21.00
N ALA A 17 8.29 19.91 21.92
CA ALA A 17 8.20 19.53 23.34
C ALA A 17 7.79 18.05 23.51
N THR A 18 8.58 17.14 23.00
CA THR A 18 8.45 15.69 23.17
C THR A 18 9.26 15.19 24.36
N MET A 19 9.92 16.08 25.08
CA MET A 19 10.75 15.75 26.23
C MET A 19 10.22 16.25 27.58
N ASP A 20 8.94 16.69 27.63
CA ASP A 20 8.33 17.08 28.91
C ASP A 20 8.14 15.87 29.84
N ASN A 21 8.12 14.65 29.29
CA ASN A 21 8.03 13.41 30.04
C ASN A 21 9.30 12.58 29.93
N ALA A 22 9.76 11.99 31.03
CA ALA A 22 10.88 11.05 31.02
C ALA A 22 10.60 9.90 30.03
N PRO A 23 11.57 9.43 29.22
CA PRO A 23 11.37 8.38 28.23
C PRO A 23 10.70 7.12 28.77
N ALA A 24 10.97 6.76 30.02
CA ALA A 24 10.34 5.61 30.69
C ALA A 24 8.81 5.78 30.83
N VAL A 25 8.34 6.99 31.11
CA VAL A 25 6.91 7.31 31.23
C VAL A 25 6.25 7.19 29.85
N VAL A 26 6.88 7.77 28.81
CA VAL A 26 6.39 7.71 27.42
C VAL A 26 6.28 6.26 26.95
N LEU A 27 7.30 5.43 27.23
CA LEU A 27 7.27 4.02 26.89
C LEU A 27 6.19 3.24 27.63
N ALA A 28 6.00 3.52 28.93
CA ALA A 28 4.95 2.85 29.72
C ALA A 28 3.54 3.19 29.22
N GLU A 29 3.30 4.43 28.82
CA GLU A 29 2.03 4.86 28.21
C GLU A 29 1.84 4.20 26.83
N ALA A 30 2.87 4.14 26.03
CA ALA A 30 2.85 3.49 24.72
C ALA A 30 2.59 1.98 24.81
N GLN A 31 3.16 1.30 25.82
CA GLN A 31 2.88 -0.12 26.06
C GLN A 31 1.41 -0.37 26.43
N LYS A 32 0.80 0.52 27.20
CA LYS A 32 -0.64 0.44 27.50
C LYS A 32 -1.49 0.64 26.24
N ALA A 33 -1.15 1.62 25.41
CA ALA A 33 -1.83 1.86 24.14
C ALA A 33 -1.66 0.66 23.18
N ALA A 34 -0.45 0.09 23.10
CA ALA A 34 -0.16 -1.09 22.31
C ALA A 34 -0.97 -2.32 22.77
N ALA A 35 -1.09 -2.54 24.08
CA ALA A 35 -1.92 -3.61 24.63
C ALA A 35 -3.40 -3.42 24.28
N ALA A 36 -3.93 -2.20 24.46
CA ALA A 36 -5.31 -1.88 24.10
C ALA A 36 -5.58 -2.06 22.60
N LEU A 37 -4.62 -1.69 21.74
CA LEU A 37 -4.71 -1.93 20.30
C LEU A 37 -4.78 -3.43 20.00
N LYS A 38 -3.94 -4.25 20.61
CA LYS A 38 -3.97 -5.72 20.45
C LYS A 38 -5.34 -6.28 20.79
N ASP A 39 -5.94 -5.84 21.89
CA ASP A 39 -7.27 -6.30 22.32
C ASP A 39 -8.37 -5.94 21.31
N VAL A 40 -8.28 -4.75 20.71
CA VAL A 40 -9.22 -4.33 19.65
C VAL A 40 -9.05 -5.19 18.40
N ILE A 41 -7.81 -5.36 17.95
CA ILE A 41 -7.50 -6.11 16.73
C ILE A 41 -7.84 -7.60 16.89
N ALA A 42 -7.60 -8.20 18.05
CA ALA A 42 -7.92 -9.61 18.32
C ALA A 42 -9.43 -9.92 18.21
N ARG A 43 -10.28 -8.90 18.34
CA ARG A 43 -11.74 -9.04 18.19
C ARG A 43 -12.23 -8.83 16.77
N LYS A 44 -11.36 -8.46 15.83
CA LYS A 44 -11.73 -8.32 14.42
C LYS A 44 -12.05 -9.68 13.82
N PRO A 45 -13.20 -9.83 13.13
CA PRO A 45 -13.56 -11.09 12.49
C PRO A 45 -12.67 -11.46 11.31
N LYS A 46 -12.04 -10.46 10.68
CA LYS A 46 -11.16 -10.66 9.51
C LYS A 46 -9.96 -9.69 9.60
N PRO A 47 -8.89 -10.06 10.30
CA PRO A 47 -7.66 -9.27 10.27
C PRO A 47 -7.01 -9.36 8.89
N VAL A 48 -6.30 -8.30 8.47
CA VAL A 48 -5.53 -8.29 7.23
C VAL A 48 -4.19 -9.00 7.47
N LEU A 49 -4.01 -10.13 6.80
CA LEU A 49 -2.79 -10.92 6.84
C LEU A 49 -2.16 -10.94 5.44
N ILE A 50 -0.91 -10.53 5.34
CA ILE A 50 -0.12 -10.56 4.12
C ILE A 50 1.18 -11.30 4.42
N ASN A 51 1.43 -12.40 3.73
CA ASN A 51 2.59 -13.28 3.97
C ASN A 51 2.71 -13.78 5.42
N GLY A 52 1.57 -14.00 6.10
CA GLY A 52 1.52 -14.42 7.49
C GLY A 52 1.78 -13.32 8.52
N GLU A 53 2.01 -12.09 8.08
CA GLU A 53 2.19 -10.92 8.93
C GLU A 53 0.91 -10.08 8.96
N GLN A 54 0.57 -9.54 10.14
CA GLN A 54 -0.62 -8.76 10.32
C GLN A 54 -0.34 -7.27 10.09
N TYR A 55 -1.20 -6.66 9.26
CA TYR A 55 -1.17 -5.24 8.91
C TYR A 55 -2.37 -4.52 9.50
N LEU A 56 -2.18 -3.24 9.83
CA LEU A 56 -3.23 -2.37 10.34
C LEU A 56 -3.94 -1.67 9.17
N GLU A 57 -5.28 -1.72 9.18
CA GLU A 57 -6.13 -0.96 8.27
C GLU A 57 -6.28 0.49 8.75
N PHE A 58 -6.80 1.34 7.89
CA PHE A 58 -7.01 2.77 8.21
C PHE A 58 -7.79 2.97 9.51
N GLU A 59 -8.82 2.17 9.77
CA GLU A 59 -9.63 2.24 10.99
C GLU A 59 -8.83 1.91 12.26
N ASP A 60 -7.84 1.05 12.14
CA ASP A 60 -6.92 0.73 13.24
C ASP A 60 -6.01 1.91 13.54
N TRP A 61 -5.49 2.56 12.50
CA TRP A 61 -4.72 3.79 12.63
C TRP A 61 -5.52 4.93 13.25
N LEU A 62 -6.82 5.05 12.91
CA LEU A 62 -7.74 5.99 13.58
C LEU A 62 -7.88 5.67 15.07
N THR A 63 -7.95 4.38 15.43
CA THR A 63 -8.04 3.94 16.83
C THR A 63 -6.79 4.35 17.60
N VAL A 64 -5.59 4.09 17.04
CA VAL A 64 -4.33 4.54 17.64
C VAL A 64 -4.31 6.07 17.76
N GLY A 65 -4.73 6.77 16.70
CA GLY A 65 -4.85 8.24 16.73
C GLY A 65 -5.68 8.76 17.90
N ARG A 66 -6.81 8.10 18.17
CA ARG A 66 -7.68 8.48 19.32
C ARG A 66 -6.98 8.36 20.67
N PHE A 67 -6.12 7.36 20.86
CA PHE A 67 -5.37 7.22 22.12
C PHE A 67 -4.44 8.41 22.38
N TYR A 68 -3.97 9.07 21.33
CA TYR A 68 -3.03 10.18 21.41
C TYR A 68 -3.64 11.55 21.07
N GLY A 69 -4.98 11.63 20.97
CA GLY A 69 -5.67 12.87 20.61
C GLY A 69 -5.31 13.37 19.20
N VAL A 70 -4.94 12.45 18.31
CA VAL A 70 -4.62 12.75 16.91
C VAL A 70 -5.85 12.48 16.04
N THR A 71 -6.22 13.45 15.23
CA THR A 71 -7.23 13.34 14.18
C THR A 71 -6.57 13.45 12.82
N VAL A 72 -7.23 12.98 11.77
CA VAL A 72 -6.75 13.08 10.41
C VAL A 72 -7.86 13.56 9.48
N GLY A 73 -7.49 14.23 8.41
CA GLY A 73 -8.39 14.66 7.37
C GLY A 73 -7.67 14.97 6.07
N SER A 74 -8.43 14.94 4.97
CA SER A 74 -7.91 15.31 3.66
C SER A 74 -7.57 16.81 3.63
N GLU A 75 -6.47 17.15 2.99
CA GLU A 75 -6.09 18.52 2.70
C GLU A 75 -6.40 18.82 1.23
N GLY A 76 -7.45 19.60 1.01
CA GLY A 76 -7.95 19.90 -0.33
C GLY A 76 -8.68 18.73 -1.00
N GLU A 77 -9.02 18.92 -2.25
CA GLU A 77 -9.65 17.91 -3.08
C GLU A 77 -8.61 16.96 -3.68
N PRO A 78 -8.96 15.68 -3.91
CA PRO A 78 -8.10 14.77 -4.64
C PRO A 78 -7.83 15.26 -6.05
N GLU A 79 -6.58 15.19 -6.49
CA GLU A 79 -6.17 15.60 -7.83
C GLU A 79 -6.15 14.39 -8.78
N PHE A 80 -6.76 14.54 -9.96
CA PHE A 80 -6.55 13.60 -11.04
C PHE A 80 -5.12 13.72 -11.58
N VAL A 81 -4.45 12.58 -11.75
CA VAL A 81 -3.05 12.53 -12.22
C VAL A 81 -2.88 11.49 -13.32
N GLU A 82 -1.90 11.73 -14.18
CA GLU A 82 -1.43 10.76 -15.15
C GLU A 82 0.09 10.62 -15.02
N LEU A 83 0.56 9.44 -14.69
CA LEU A 83 1.97 9.11 -14.50
C LEU A 83 2.36 7.99 -15.47
N ALA A 84 3.33 8.25 -16.34
CA ALA A 84 3.79 7.28 -17.34
C ALA A 84 2.65 6.68 -18.20
N GLY A 85 1.64 7.48 -18.51
CA GLY A 85 0.46 7.04 -19.28
C GLY A 85 -0.61 6.29 -18.48
N VAL A 86 -0.42 6.12 -17.18
CA VAL A 86 -1.39 5.51 -16.27
C VAL A 86 -2.17 6.61 -15.55
N LYS A 87 -3.48 6.49 -15.51
CA LYS A 87 -4.39 7.43 -14.85
C LYS A 87 -4.67 7.02 -13.41
N GLY A 88 -4.90 8.01 -12.55
CA GLY A 88 -5.22 7.77 -11.16
C GLY A 88 -5.54 9.05 -10.40
N PHE A 89 -5.50 8.94 -9.07
CA PHE A 89 -5.69 10.08 -8.19
C PHE A 89 -4.55 10.20 -7.19
N LYS A 90 -4.19 11.43 -6.89
CA LYS A 90 -3.33 11.83 -5.80
C LYS A 90 -4.19 12.51 -4.74
N ALA A 91 -3.99 12.16 -3.47
CA ALA A 91 -4.61 12.83 -2.36
C ALA A 91 -3.56 13.23 -1.32
N THR A 92 -3.80 14.33 -0.63
CA THR A 92 -2.97 14.78 0.50
C THR A 92 -3.82 14.78 1.76
N ALA A 93 -3.24 14.34 2.86
CA ALA A 93 -3.88 14.32 4.17
C ALA A 93 -2.96 14.93 5.23
N ILE A 94 -3.57 15.47 6.28
CA ILE A 94 -2.89 16.02 7.45
C ILE A 94 -3.36 15.33 8.72
N ALA A 95 -2.42 15.03 9.62
CA ALA A 95 -2.72 14.64 10.99
C ALA A 95 -2.61 15.85 11.91
N ILE A 96 -3.59 16.00 12.77
CA ILE A 96 -3.78 17.19 13.62
C ILE A 96 -3.83 16.76 15.09
N ARG A 97 -3.10 17.45 15.94
CA ARG A 97 -3.18 17.35 17.40
C ARG A 97 -3.23 18.74 18.01
N ASN A 98 -4.18 18.96 18.93
CA ASN A 98 -4.36 20.25 19.60
C ASN A 98 -4.49 21.45 18.62
N GLY A 99 -5.16 21.24 17.48
CA GLY A 99 -5.34 22.27 16.45
C GLY A 99 -4.11 22.52 15.57
N GLN A 100 -3.00 21.81 15.79
CA GLN A 100 -1.76 21.94 15.00
C GLN A 100 -1.58 20.74 14.07
N THR A 101 -1.16 21.00 12.85
CA THR A 101 -0.74 19.94 11.90
C THR A 101 0.59 19.38 12.35
N ILE A 102 0.60 18.08 12.69
CA ILE A 102 1.80 17.35 13.14
C ILE A 102 2.36 16.40 12.09
N SER A 103 1.60 16.11 11.05
CA SER A 103 2.04 15.30 9.91
C SER A 103 1.27 15.68 8.66
N ARG A 104 1.92 15.51 7.51
CA ARG A 104 1.33 15.61 6.18
C ARG A 104 1.82 14.46 5.35
N ALA A 105 0.94 13.85 4.55
CA ALA A 105 1.30 12.76 3.65
C ALA A 105 0.51 12.82 2.36
N THR A 106 1.15 12.41 1.29
CA THR A 106 0.53 12.25 -0.03
C THR A 106 0.56 10.79 -0.42
N ALA A 107 -0.52 10.31 -1.02
CA ALA A 107 -0.64 8.97 -1.58
C ALA A 107 -1.33 9.01 -2.94
N TYR A 108 -1.13 7.93 -3.67
CA TYR A 108 -1.69 7.72 -5.01
C TYR A 108 -2.50 6.44 -5.01
N CYS A 109 -3.50 6.39 -5.90
CA CYS A 109 -4.15 5.16 -6.32
C CYS A 109 -4.28 5.21 -7.82
N MET A 110 -3.69 4.22 -8.50
CA MET A 110 -3.57 4.20 -9.95
C MET A 110 -4.45 3.12 -10.57
N SER A 111 -4.90 3.35 -11.80
CA SER A 111 -5.82 2.44 -12.48
C SER A 111 -5.18 1.15 -13.00
N ASP A 112 -3.86 1.03 -12.99
CA ASP A 112 -3.12 -0.18 -13.38
C ASP A 112 -2.85 -1.13 -12.22
N GLU A 113 -3.13 -0.73 -11.00
CA GLU A 113 -3.05 -1.64 -9.85
C GLU A 113 -4.11 -2.74 -10.01
N ASP A 114 -3.73 -4.01 -9.79
CA ASP A 114 -4.55 -5.21 -10.07
C ASP A 114 -6.00 -5.09 -9.58
N ARG A 115 -6.19 -4.55 -8.38
CA ARG A 115 -7.51 -4.34 -7.77
C ARG A 115 -8.32 -3.24 -8.45
N TRP A 116 -7.65 -2.23 -9.04
CA TRP A 116 -8.29 -1.00 -9.51
C TRP A 116 -8.50 -0.93 -11.02
N THR A 117 -7.99 -1.91 -11.79
CA THR A 117 -8.07 -1.95 -13.26
C THR A 117 -9.50 -1.93 -13.82
N GLN A 118 -10.49 -2.41 -13.05
CA GLN A 118 -11.90 -2.43 -13.44
C GLN A 118 -12.78 -1.62 -12.47
N ALA A 119 -12.16 -0.88 -11.56
CA ALA A 119 -12.89 -0.12 -10.56
C ALA A 119 -13.45 1.19 -11.15
N PRO A 120 -14.63 1.61 -10.72
CA PRO A 120 -15.13 2.95 -11.04
C PRO A 120 -14.19 4.04 -10.53
N THR A 121 -14.07 5.13 -11.29
CA THR A 121 -13.16 6.25 -11.02
C THR A 121 -13.28 6.80 -9.58
N TYR A 122 -14.50 6.88 -9.05
CA TYR A 122 -14.72 7.38 -7.69
C TYR A 122 -14.10 6.48 -6.61
N GLN A 123 -14.01 5.18 -6.84
CA GLN A 123 -13.38 4.25 -5.90
C GLN A 123 -11.86 4.45 -5.86
N ILE A 124 -11.23 4.68 -7.01
CA ILE A 124 -9.80 5.01 -7.12
C ILE A 124 -9.51 6.32 -6.38
N CYS A 125 -10.35 7.32 -6.58
CA CYS A 125 -10.29 8.60 -5.89
C CYS A 125 -10.40 8.44 -4.37
N SER A 126 -11.41 7.70 -3.89
CA SER A 126 -11.64 7.42 -2.48
C SER A 126 -10.46 6.65 -1.85
N MET A 127 -9.89 5.68 -2.57
CA MET A 127 -8.74 4.91 -2.08
C MET A 127 -7.49 5.79 -1.96
N ALA A 128 -7.25 6.72 -2.87
CA ALA A 128 -6.15 7.67 -2.74
C ALA A 128 -6.26 8.49 -1.43
N GLN A 129 -7.48 8.93 -1.08
CA GLN A 129 -7.74 9.63 0.18
C GLN A 129 -7.49 8.72 1.40
N THR A 130 -7.99 7.49 1.38
CA THR A 130 -7.79 6.52 2.47
C THR A 130 -6.32 6.24 2.71
N ARG A 131 -5.54 6.00 1.65
CA ARG A 131 -4.09 5.80 1.72
C ARG A 131 -3.36 7.02 2.26
N ALA A 132 -3.73 8.24 1.83
CA ALA A 132 -3.13 9.47 2.33
C ALA A 132 -3.39 9.65 3.82
N ASN A 133 -4.63 9.42 4.26
CA ASN A 133 -5.02 9.51 5.67
C ASN A 133 -4.27 8.49 6.54
N ALA A 134 -4.23 7.22 6.13
CA ALA A 134 -3.50 6.17 6.84
C ALA A 134 -2.00 6.52 6.95
N LYS A 135 -1.40 7.02 5.86
CA LYS A 135 0.00 7.42 5.81
C LYS A 135 0.31 8.62 6.72
N ALA A 136 -0.58 9.61 6.80
CA ALA A 136 -0.42 10.75 7.68
C ALA A 136 -0.41 10.34 9.15
N LEU A 137 -1.28 9.41 9.56
CA LEU A 137 -1.30 8.84 10.92
C LEU A 137 -0.07 7.97 11.18
N ARG A 138 0.30 7.09 10.25
CA ARG A 138 1.49 6.25 10.34
C ARG A 138 2.75 7.04 10.64
N ASN A 139 2.94 8.18 9.98
CA ASN A 139 4.15 9.01 10.14
C ASN A 139 4.43 9.38 11.60
N VAL A 140 3.40 9.53 12.43
CA VAL A 140 3.51 9.95 13.83
C VAL A 140 3.21 8.83 14.84
N LEU A 141 2.57 7.73 14.42
CA LEU A 141 2.07 6.68 15.31
C LEU A 141 2.67 5.29 15.05
N SER A 142 3.49 5.13 14.00
CA SER A 142 4.04 3.82 13.61
C SER A 142 4.82 3.12 14.74
N TRP A 143 5.49 3.87 15.59
CA TRP A 143 6.21 3.33 16.73
C TRP A 143 5.31 2.59 17.72
N VAL A 144 4.05 3.02 17.90
CA VAL A 144 3.06 2.33 18.75
C VAL A 144 2.62 1.02 18.11
N ALA A 145 2.38 1.03 16.78
CA ALA A 145 2.05 -0.18 16.04
C ALA A 145 3.16 -1.25 16.13
N VAL A 146 4.43 -0.80 16.02
CA VAL A 146 5.60 -1.68 16.16
C VAL A 146 5.70 -2.24 17.59
N LEU A 147 5.47 -1.43 18.62
CA LEU A 147 5.42 -1.91 20.02
C LEU A 147 4.30 -2.93 20.24
N ALA A 148 3.20 -2.80 19.51
CA ALA A 148 2.12 -3.78 19.50
C ALA A 148 2.43 -5.03 18.66
N GLY A 149 3.57 -5.07 17.95
CA GLY A 149 4.00 -6.21 17.14
C GLY A 149 3.39 -6.25 15.74
N TYR A 150 2.79 -5.14 15.27
CA TYR A 150 2.26 -5.00 13.92
C TYR A 150 3.28 -4.35 12.97
N LYS A 151 3.07 -4.56 11.68
CA LYS A 151 3.87 -3.87 10.67
C LYS A 151 3.53 -2.38 10.63
N PRO A 152 4.54 -1.51 10.43
CA PRO A 152 4.33 -0.06 10.40
C PRO A 152 3.67 0.44 9.11
N THR A 153 3.62 -0.38 8.06
CA THR A 153 2.98 -0.01 6.79
C THR A 153 1.48 -0.22 6.88
N PRO A 154 0.63 0.75 6.49
CA PRO A 154 -0.81 0.55 6.39
C PRO A 154 -1.17 -0.56 5.41
N ALA A 155 -2.25 -1.31 5.69
CA ALA A 155 -2.72 -2.39 4.84
C ALA A 155 -3.06 -1.92 3.42
N GLU A 156 -3.57 -0.71 3.29
CA GLU A 156 -3.95 -0.08 2.01
C GLU A 156 -2.74 0.23 1.10
N GLU A 157 -1.54 0.36 1.66
CA GLU A 157 -0.30 0.52 0.89
C GLU A 157 0.25 -0.84 0.41
N MET A 158 -0.32 -1.94 0.92
CA MET A 158 0.06 -3.31 0.58
C MET A 158 -0.86 -3.95 -0.47
N ASP A 159 -1.87 -3.22 -0.95
CA ASP A 159 -2.73 -3.67 -2.06
C ASP A 159 -1.86 -4.03 -3.28
N GLY A 160 -2.00 -5.26 -3.77
CA GLY A 160 -1.17 -5.79 -4.87
C GLY A 160 0.17 -6.42 -4.45
N VAL A 161 0.54 -6.34 -3.16
CA VAL A 161 1.72 -7.02 -2.60
C VAL A 161 1.37 -8.42 -2.07
N ASP A 162 0.11 -8.81 -2.15
CA ASP A 162 -0.42 -10.09 -1.68
C ASP A 162 0.29 -11.30 -2.33
N GLY A 163 1.32 -11.80 -1.67
CA GLY A 163 1.99 -13.05 -2.05
C GLY A 163 2.77 -13.01 -3.38
N HIS A 164 2.84 -11.87 -4.05
CA HIS A 164 3.55 -11.72 -5.32
C HIS A 164 4.94 -11.06 -5.15
N GLY A 165 5.36 -10.84 -3.91
CA GLY A 165 6.72 -10.42 -3.58
C GLY A 165 7.74 -11.57 -3.45
N ALA A 166 7.33 -12.84 -3.44
CA ALA A 166 8.15 -13.87 -4.01
C ALA A 166 8.13 -13.56 -5.51
N ALA A 167 9.31 -13.24 -6.10
CA ALA A 167 9.42 -13.12 -7.52
C ALA A 167 8.40 -14.09 -8.14
N ARG A 168 7.37 -13.56 -8.81
CA ARG A 168 6.87 -14.24 -9.97
C ARG A 168 8.13 -14.30 -10.84
N THR A 169 8.92 -15.35 -10.67
CA THR A 169 9.45 -15.99 -11.86
C THR A 169 8.22 -16.01 -12.72
N ALA A 170 8.22 -15.19 -13.77
CA ALA A 170 7.10 -15.10 -14.68
C ALA A 170 6.74 -16.55 -14.98
N ALA A 171 5.78 -17.10 -14.24
CA ALA A 171 5.11 -18.31 -14.64
C ALA A 171 4.45 -17.84 -15.92
N THR A 172 5.16 -18.04 -17.00
CA THR A 172 4.88 -17.55 -18.35
C THR A 172 3.44 -17.93 -18.55
N VAL A 173 2.53 -16.95 -18.55
CA VAL A 173 1.12 -17.21 -18.79
C VAL A 173 1.09 -17.98 -20.12
N PRO A 174 0.76 -19.27 -20.13
CA PRO A 174 0.93 -20.07 -21.33
C PRO A 174 0.07 -19.51 -22.44
N ALA A 175 0.64 -19.40 -23.63
CA ALA A 175 -0.13 -18.97 -24.79
C ALA A 175 -1.33 -19.92 -24.97
N CYS A 176 -2.50 -19.36 -25.30
CA CYS A 176 -3.68 -20.16 -25.53
C CYS A 176 -3.42 -21.23 -26.60
N GLN A 177 -3.62 -22.49 -26.27
CA GLN A 177 -3.38 -23.60 -27.18
C GLN A 177 -4.21 -23.49 -28.48
N LYS A 178 -5.37 -22.82 -28.43
CA LYS A 178 -6.28 -22.68 -29.59
C LYS A 178 -5.97 -21.45 -30.44
N CYS A 179 -5.79 -20.26 -29.85
CA CYS A 179 -5.64 -19.02 -30.60
C CYS A 179 -4.25 -18.36 -30.43
N LYS A 180 -3.30 -19.02 -29.75
CA LYS A 180 -1.90 -18.62 -29.55
C LYS A 180 -1.70 -17.26 -28.86
N THR A 181 -2.74 -16.67 -28.28
CA THR A 181 -2.68 -15.40 -27.57
C THR A 181 -2.35 -15.61 -26.10
N ALA A 182 -1.30 -14.96 -25.57
CA ALA A 182 -0.95 -14.95 -24.16
C ALA A 182 -1.64 -13.80 -23.38
N LYS A 183 -1.86 -12.65 -24.03
CA LYS A 183 -2.33 -11.40 -23.40
C LYS A 183 -3.73 -11.44 -22.75
N LYS A 184 -4.54 -12.46 -23.06
CA LYS A 184 -5.92 -12.60 -22.56
C LYS A 184 -6.18 -13.99 -21.97
N VAL A 185 -5.16 -14.60 -21.39
CA VAL A 185 -5.24 -15.88 -20.68
C VAL A 185 -5.20 -15.62 -19.18
N MET A 186 -6.07 -16.29 -18.44
CA MET A 186 -6.17 -16.18 -16.99
C MET A 186 -6.59 -17.52 -16.37
N PRO A 187 -6.34 -17.74 -15.08
CA PRO A 187 -6.92 -18.87 -14.37
C PRO A 187 -8.47 -18.78 -14.38
N SER A 188 -9.15 -19.89 -14.63
CA SER A 188 -10.61 -19.92 -14.58
C SER A 188 -11.10 -19.56 -13.17
N LYS A 189 -12.22 -18.86 -13.08
CA LYS A 189 -12.92 -18.59 -11.80
C LYS A 189 -13.52 -19.86 -11.18
N TYR A 190 -13.70 -20.92 -11.97
CA TYR A 190 -14.33 -22.15 -11.54
C TYR A 190 -13.30 -23.30 -11.52
N ALA A 191 -13.09 -23.88 -10.32
CA ALA A 191 -12.38 -25.15 -10.18
C ALA A 191 -13.33 -26.28 -10.51
N LYS A 192 -12.88 -27.26 -11.33
CA LYS A 192 -13.62 -28.47 -11.64
C LYS A 192 -12.80 -29.66 -11.18
N GLY A 193 -13.31 -30.43 -10.23
CA GLY A 193 -12.60 -31.60 -9.69
C GLY A 193 -11.29 -31.24 -8.96
N GLY A 194 -11.21 -30.08 -8.29
CA GLY A 194 -9.99 -29.62 -7.59
C GLY A 194 -8.91 -28.99 -8.50
N VAL A 195 -9.14 -28.98 -9.80
CA VAL A 195 -8.21 -28.41 -10.79
C VAL A 195 -8.75 -27.06 -11.25
N ARG A 196 -7.87 -26.05 -11.31
CA ARG A 196 -8.19 -24.70 -11.80
C ARG A 196 -7.59 -24.51 -13.20
N PRO A 197 -8.37 -24.71 -14.28
CA PRO A 197 -7.83 -24.66 -15.62
C PRO A 197 -7.48 -23.21 -16.05
N TRP A 198 -6.59 -23.08 -17.03
CA TRP A 198 -6.40 -21.83 -17.77
C TRP A 198 -7.63 -21.53 -18.63
N TYR A 199 -8.00 -20.26 -18.73
CA TYR A 199 -9.12 -19.79 -19.54
C TYR A 199 -8.68 -18.66 -20.48
N CYS A 200 -9.01 -18.77 -21.75
CA CYS A 200 -8.73 -17.73 -22.74
C CYS A 200 -9.99 -16.87 -22.96
N LEU A 201 -9.88 -15.58 -22.65
CA LEU A 201 -10.96 -14.62 -22.88
C LEU A 201 -11.28 -14.40 -24.36
N THR A 202 -10.32 -14.65 -25.27
CA THR A 202 -10.49 -14.43 -26.71
C THR A 202 -11.29 -15.53 -27.39
N CYS A 203 -10.94 -16.80 -27.15
CA CYS A 203 -11.57 -17.95 -27.82
C CYS A 203 -12.37 -18.85 -26.87
N LYS A 204 -12.47 -18.51 -25.60
CA LYS A 204 -13.19 -19.21 -24.51
C LYS A 204 -12.72 -20.65 -24.28
N ALA A 205 -11.52 -21.01 -24.76
CA ALA A 205 -10.92 -22.31 -24.51
C ALA A 205 -10.42 -22.41 -23.05
N THR A 206 -10.50 -23.64 -22.49
CA THR A 206 -9.92 -23.98 -21.19
C THR A 206 -8.95 -25.16 -21.36
N TRP A 207 -7.82 -25.14 -20.62
CA TRP A 207 -6.83 -26.22 -20.67
C TRP A 207 -5.97 -26.23 -19.41
N GLY A 208 -5.33 -27.38 -19.13
CA GLY A 208 -4.33 -27.53 -18.07
C GLY A 208 -4.81 -27.18 -16.67
N ASN A 209 -3.87 -26.98 -15.76
CA ASN A 209 -4.07 -26.50 -14.40
C ASN A 209 -3.25 -25.24 -14.18
N ALA A 210 -3.90 -24.13 -13.84
CA ALA A 210 -3.26 -22.83 -13.61
C ALA A 210 -2.47 -22.78 -12.29
N GLU A 211 -2.60 -23.77 -11.42
CA GLU A 211 -1.87 -23.90 -10.16
C GLU A 211 -0.60 -24.76 -10.31
N GLU A 212 -0.44 -25.46 -11.44
CA GLU A 212 0.79 -26.17 -11.76
C GLU A 212 1.76 -25.27 -12.51
N PRO A 213 3.07 -25.26 -12.16
CA PRO A 213 4.05 -24.56 -12.93
C PRO A 213 4.08 -25.09 -14.38
N PRO A 214 4.34 -24.23 -15.39
CA PRO A 214 4.46 -24.68 -16.77
C PRO A 214 5.54 -25.74 -16.87
N SER A 215 5.26 -26.83 -17.62
CA SER A 215 6.23 -27.89 -17.85
C SER A 215 7.49 -27.32 -18.52
N GLU A 216 8.67 -27.85 -18.19
CA GLU A 216 9.97 -27.41 -18.71
C GLU A 216 10.05 -27.32 -20.25
N GLN A 217 9.19 -28.01 -20.99
CA GLN A 217 9.08 -27.95 -22.44
C GLN A 217 8.49 -26.62 -22.96
N GLN A 218 7.77 -25.84 -22.13
CA GLN A 218 7.21 -24.56 -22.54
C GLN A 218 8.14 -23.36 -22.24
N ALA A 219 9.16 -23.56 -21.42
CA ALA A 219 10.15 -22.54 -21.08
C ALA A 219 11.26 -22.36 -22.14
N ASN A 220 11.40 -23.31 -23.07
CA ASN A 220 12.50 -23.35 -24.06
C ASN A 220 12.10 -22.84 -25.45
N ASP A 221 10.87 -22.40 -25.68
CA ASP A 221 10.37 -21.95 -26.99
C ASP A 221 10.47 -20.42 -27.22
N GLU A 222 11.17 -19.67 -26.40
CA GLU A 222 11.57 -18.30 -26.74
C GLU A 222 12.89 -18.33 -27.51
N PRO A 223 12.94 -17.84 -28.78
CA PRO A 223 14.19 -17.67 -29.48
C PRO A 223 15.04 -16.62 -28.74
N TRP A 224 16.20 -17.04 -28.25
CA TRP A 224 17.22 -16.14 -27.75
C TRP A 224 17.70 -15.24 -28.91
N GLU A 225 17.36 -13.95 -28.86
CA GLU A 225 17.94 -12.92 -29.72
C GLU A 225 19.23 -12.42 -29.05
N PRO A 226 20.42 -12.53 -29.69
CA PRO A 226 21.63 -11.97 -29.13
C PRO A 226 21.56 -10.45 -29.14
N GLU A 227 21.85 -9.83 -28.00
CA GLU A 227 22.07 -8.38 -27.91
C GLU A 227 23.27 -8.03 -28.81
N ASP A 228 23.03 -7.21 -29.83
CA ASP A 228 24.05 -6.67 -30.72
C ASP A 228 25.04 -5.79 -29.92
N GLU A 229 26.20 -6.34 -29.64
CA GLU A 229 27.39 -5.58 -29.30
C GLU A 229 27.83 -4.73 -30.52
N ALA A 230 27.26 -3.55 -30.64
CA ALA A 230 27.73 -2.57 -31.62
C ALA A 230 28.12 -1.27 -30.93
N GLY A 231 29.44 -1.07 -30.81
CA GLY A 231 29.93 0.29 -30.73
C GLY A 231 31.01 0.64 -29.72
N ALA A 232 32.11 -0.07 -29.73
CA ALA A 232 33.35 0.48 -29.22
C ALA A 232 34.38 0.53 -30.34
N ARG A 233 34.42 1.64 -31.10
CA ARG A 233 35.64 2.19 -31.78
C ARG A 233 35.30 3.51 -32.48
N GLY A 234 35.93 4.57 -32.01
CA GLY A 234 35.96 5.86 -32.68
C GLY A 234 36.37 6.95 -31.71
#